data_5190f390dc9c09b1d190bc8585645896
#
_entry.id   5190f390dc9c09b1d190bc8585645896
#
_cell.length_a   1.000
_cell.length_b   1.000
_cell.length_c   1.000
_cell.angle_alpha   90.00
_cell.angle_beta   90.00
_cell.angle_gamma   90.00
#
_symmetry.space_group_name_H-M   'P 1'
#
loop_
_entity.id
_entity.type
_entity.pdbx_description
1 polymer ?
#
loop_
_entity_poly.entity_id
_entity_poly.type
_entity_poly.pdbx_seq_one_letter_code
_entity_poly.pdbx_strand_id
1 'polypeptide(L)'
;MDWNKPDVWDMLRGEARPILLYGMGDGADKMLRAFAGKGICAAGVFASDEFVRGHSFAGFPVLHLRDIMEQFGEDIVVVLAFASQRPELLARFSELRRRFPFFAPDVPVCGEGLFDRSYARAHRAELEAAYSLLADGQSRRVFRDTVAFKLFGDIGVLRRCESPKDEIFGLLAPGGGEDFADFGAYNGDTIRELLHHTGGRFSSITAFEPDCRNFKKLAAYAQEHLEGKGEIELVPAGAWSHDTQVRFSAKAGRNSRVSGEGRETPMRSLDSVLGWRRCSFLKLDVEGAERQALEGARATLTRFHPKINCAAYHRNEDLFALPLFLHENWPGCRLYLRHHPYVPAWDTNLYAVWDGGTP
;
A
#
# COMPACT_ATOMS: atom_id res chain seq x y z
N MET A 1 10.08 13.53 -16.70
CA MET A 1 9.87 12.10 -17.10
C MET A 1 9.59 12.06 -18.59
N ASP A 2 10.14 11.09 -19.30
CA ASP A 2 9.85 10.96 -20.74
C ASP A 2 8.62 10.05 -20.95
N TRP A 3 7.47 10.70 -21.13
CA TRP A 3 6.17 10.07 -21.32
C TRP A 3 5.99 9.38 -22.70
N ASN A 4 7.02 9.41 -23.56
CA ASN A 4 6.95 8.83 -24.90
C ASN A 4 7.56 7.42 -24.97
N LYS A 5 8.34 7.02 -23.97
CA LYS A 5 8.92 5.67 -23.92
C LYS A 5 7.83 4.61 -23.78
N PRO A 6 8.00 3.43 -24.42
CA PRO A 6 7.15 2.27 -24.16
C PRO A 6 7.10 1.94 -22.67
N ASP A 7 5.91 1.68 -22.14
CA ASP A 7 5.76 1.18 -20.77
C ASP A 7 6.03 -0.32 -20.68
N VAL A 8 5.96 -0.87 -19.48
CA VAL A 8 6.23 -2.31 -19.24
C VAL A 8 5.27 -3.21 -20.01
N TRP A 9 4.02 -2.78 -20.20
CA TRP A 9 3.01 -3.55 -20.93
C TRP A 9 3.30 -3.57 -22.42
N ASP A 10 3.75 -2.45 -23.00
CA ASP A 10 4.21 -2.36 -24.38
C ASP A 10 5.48 -3.22 -24.59
N MET A 11 6.42 -3.17 -23.65
CA MET A 11 7.65 -3.97 -23.70
C MET A 11 7.35 -5.47 -23.65
N LEU A 12 6.53 -5.91 -22.71
CA LEU A 12 6.18 -7.33 -22.55
C LEU A 12 5.33 -7.85 -23.73
N ARG A 13 4.46 -7.02 -24.32
CA ARG A 13 3.70 -7.40 -25.53
C ARG A 13 4.59 -7.61 -26.74
N GLY A 14 5.65 -6.83 -26.87
CA GLY A 14 6.63 -6.95 -27.96
C GLY A 14 7.75 -7.96 -27.69
N GLU A 15 7.72 -8.65 -26.56
CA GLU A 15 8.77 -9.58 -26.15
C GLU A 15 8.65 -10.91 -26.88
N ALA A 16 9.75 -11.35 -27.48
CA ALA A 16 9.82 -12.63 -28.22
C ALA A 16 10.27 -13.82 -27.35
N ARG A 17 10.94 -13.53 -26.23
CA ARG A 17 11.42 -14.55 -25.29
C ARG A 17 10.29 -15.10 -24.42
N PRO A 18 10.41 -16.31 -23.89
CA PRO A 18 9.43 -16.85 -22.95
C PRO A 18 9.29 -15.96 -21.71
N ILE A 19 8.07 -15.53 -21.41
CA ILE A 19 7.73 -14.72 -20.21
C ILE A 19 7.29 -15.68 -19.11
N LEU A 20 8.04 -15.76 -18.01
CA LEU A 20 7.79 -16.62 -16.88
C LEU A 20 7.27 -15.81 -15.69
N LEU A 21 6.14 -16.21 -15.10
CA LEU A 21 5.63 -15.62 -13.88
C LEU A 21 6.34 -16.21 -12.66
N TYR A 22 6.93 -15.36 -11.85
CA TYR A 22 7.46 -15.73 -10.55
C TYR A 22 6.43 -15.49 -9.46
N GLY A 23 5.80 -16.53 -8.98
CA GLY A 23 4.76 -16.53 -7.97
C GLY A 23 3.41 -17.03 -8.47
N MET A 24 2.51 -17.28 -7.52
CA MET A 24 1.16 -17.77 -7.72
C MET A 24 0.22 -17.16 -6.66
N GLY A 25 -1.10 -17.26 -6.87
CA GLY A 25 -2.11 -16.66 -6.00
C GLY A 25 -2.67 -15.36 -6.55
N ASP A 26 -3.28 -14.51 -5.71
CA ASP A 26 -4.07 -13.34 -6.16
C ASP A 26 -3.27 -12.37 -7.03
N GLY A 27 -1.99 -12.13 -6.70
CA GLY A 27 -1.12 -11.28 -7.52
C GLY A 27 -0.89 -11.84 -8.93
N ALA A 28 -0.66 -13.16 -9.04
CA ALA A 28 -0.49 -13.83 -10.30
C ALA A 28 -1.80 -13.92 -11.09
N ASP A 29 -2.96 -14.11 -10.44
CA ASP A 29 -4.28 -14.04 -11.07
C ASP A 29 -4.55 -12.66 -11.66
N LYS A 30 -4.23 -11.59 -10.93
CA LYS A 30 -4.33 -10.21 -11.42
C LYS A 30 -3.40 -9.97 -12.62
N MET A 31 -2.15 -10.46 -12.52
CA MET A 31 -1.18 -10.35 -13.60
C MET A 31 -1.63 -11.06 -14.87
N LEU A 32 -2.14 -12.29 -14.77
CA LEU A 32 -2.67 -13.04 -15.92
C LEU A 32 -3.87 -12.35 -16.55
N ARG A 33 -4.76 -11.76 -15.76
CA ARG A 33 -5.87 -10.95 -16.31
C ARG A 33 -5.36 -9.71 -17.05
N ALA A 34 -4.36 -9.02 -16.50
CA ALA A 34 -3.73 -7.87 -17.17
C ALA A 34 -3.05 -8.30 -18.48
N PHE A 35 -2.35 -9.43 -18.47
CA PHE A 35 -1.73 -10.01 -19.66
C PHE A 35 -2.76 -10.30 -20.75
N ALA A 36 -3.87 -10.97 -20.41
CA ALA A 36 -4.95 -11.25 -21.36
C ALA A 36 -5.51 -9.95 -21.97
N GLY A 37 -5.74 -8.92 -21.15
CA GLY A 37 -6.22 -7.60 -21.62
C GLY A 37 -5.22 -6.83 -22.49
N LYS A 38 -3.92 -7.14 -22.38
CA LYS A 38 -2.83 -6.50 -23.16
C LYS A 38 -2.32 -7.37 -24.30
N GLY A 39 -2.87 -8.58 -24.50
CA GLY A 39 -2.42 -9.51 -25.53
C GLY A 39 -1.02 -10.09 -25.25
N ILE A 40 -0.69 -10.28 -23.98
CA ILE A 40 0.59 -10.88 -23.52
C ILE A 40 0.32 -12.32 -23.11
N CYS A 41 1.23 -13.24 -23.45
CA CYS A 41 1.14 -14.64 -23.09
C CYS A 41 2.27 -15.02 -22.11
N ALA A 42 1.90 -15.62 -20.97
CA ALA A 42 2.87 -16.28 -20.12
C ALA A 42 3.24 -17.65 -20.68
N ALA A 43 4.52 -18.02 -20.64
CA ALA A 43 5.01 -19.33 -21.08
C ALA A 43 5.02 -20.37 -19.93
N GLY A 44 5.01 -19.91 -18.66
CA GLY A 44 5.02 -20.79 -17.50
C GLY A 44 4.99 -20.02 -16.17
N VAL A 45 4.89 -20.79 -15.10
CA VAL A 45 4.86 -20.28 -13.71
C VAL A 45 5.89 -21.02 -12.88
N PHE A 46 6.66 -20.29 -12.08
CA PHE A 46 7.56 -20.88 -11.12
C PHE A 46 7.43 -20.20 -9.74
N ALA A 47 7.87 -20.90 -8.71
CA ALA A 47 7.84 -20.40 -7.35
C ALA A 47 9.16 -20.68 -6.63
N SER A 48 9.33 -20.09 -5.43
CA SER A 48 10.41 -20.49 -4.52
C SER A 48 10.23 -21.95 -4.10
N ASP A 49 11.32 -22.65 -3.87
CA ASP A 49 11.35 -24.12 -3.74
C ASP A 49 10.37 -24.65 -2.67
N GLU A 50 10.20 -23.93 -1.58
CA GLU A 50 9.29 -24.30 -0.49
C GLU A 50 7.80 -24.28 -0.89
N PHE A 51 7.46 -23.61 -2.02
CA PHE A 51 6.09 -23.52 -2.54
C PHE A 51 5.82 -24.44 -3.72
N VAL A 52 6.83 -25.11 -4.27
CA VAL A 52 6.65 -26.09 -5.36
C VAL A 52 6.23 -27.43 -4.77
N ARG A 53 4.95 -27.81 -4.99
CA ARG A 53 4.32 -29.00 -4.36
C ARG A 53 3.66 -29.91 -5.40
N GLY A 54 4.09 -29.87 -6.65
CA GLY A 54 3.51 -30.70 -7.72
C GLY A 54 2.08 -30.34 -8.12
N HIS A 55 1.63 -29.11 -7.84
CA HIS A 55 0.32 -28.59 -8.20
C HIS A 55 0.40 -27.70 -9.43
N SER A 56 -0.76 -27.35 -9.98
CA SER A 56 -0.89 -26.40 -11.08
C SER A 56 -1.55 -25.08 -10.60
N PHE A 57 -1.23 -24.00 -11.27
CA PHE A 57 -1.83 -22.68 -11.10
C PHE A 57 -2.26 -22.13 -12.46
N ALA A 58 -3.53 -21.75 -12.61
CA ALA A 58 -4.12 -21.22 -13.85
C ALA A 58 -3.81 -22.06 -15.10
N GLY A 59 -3.74 -23.39 -14.96
CA GLY A 59 -3.43 -24.33 -16.04
C GLY A 59 -1.95 -24.58 -16.28
N PHE A 60 -1.04 -23.87 -15.62
CA PHE A 60 0.40 -24.11 -15.69
C PHE A 60 0.84 -25.02 -14.54
N PRO A 61 1.75 -25.98 -14.75
CA PRO A 61 2.46 -26.62 -13.65
C PRO A 61 3.31 -25.57 -12.93
N VAL A 62 3.31 -25.58 -11.59
CA VAL A 62 4.20 -24.74 -10.79
C VAL A 62 5.55 -25.43 -10.68
N LEU A 63 6.58 -24.84 -11.27
CA LEU A 63 7.90 -25.43 -11.42
C LEU A 63 8.95 -24.76 -10.51
N HIS A 64 10.06 -25.42 -10.28
CA HIS A 64 11.26 -24.78 -9.76
C HIS A 64 11.95 -23.95 -10.86
N LEU A 65 12.74 -22.95 -10.47
CA LEU A 65 13.51 -22.16 -11.43
C LEU A 65 14.47 -23.04 -12.27
N ARG A 66 15.04 -24.09 -11.68
CA ARG A 66 15.92 -25.04 -12.41
C ARG A 66 15.17 -25.75 -13.53
N ASP A 67 13.93 -26.18 -13.28
CA ASP A 67 13.10 -26.90 -14.26
C ASP A 67 12.70 -25.96 -15.41
N ILE A 68 12.43 -24.68 -15.08
CA ILE A 68 12.22 -23.61 -16.08
C ILE A 68 13.45 -23.47 -16.98
N MET A 69 14.65 -23.45 -16.40
CA MET A 69 15.90 -23.31 -17.16
C MET A 69 16.21 -24.53 -18.01
N GLU A 70 15.87 -25.73 -17.55
CA GLU A 70 15.99 -26.96 -18.35
C GLU A 70 15.02 -26.92 -19.54
N GLN A 71 13.82 -26.38 -19.38
CA GLN A 71 12.79 -26.33 -20.42
C GLN A 71 12.97 -25.18 -21.42
N PHE A 72 13.32 -23.97 -20.95
CA PHE A 72 13.33 -22.74 -21.75
C PHE A 72 14.73 -22.16 -21.98
N GLY A 73 15.76 -22.69 -21.29
CA GLY A 73 17.09 -22.09 -21.30
C GLY A 73 17.20 -20.83 -20.42
N GLU A 74 18.26 -20.06 -20.64
CA GLU A 74 18.53 -18.83 -19.88
C GLU A 74 17.98 -17.57 -20.55
N ASP A 75 17.58 -17.64 -21.82
CA ASP A 75 17.04 -16.47 -22.54
C ASP A 75 15.53 -16.31 -22.29
N ILE A 76 15.20 -15.98 -21.06
CA ILE A 76 13.84 -15.82 -20.55
C ILE A 76 13.63 -14.42 -19.97
N VAL A 77 12.37 -14.03 -19.82
CA VAL A 77 11.95 -12.82 -19.09
C VAL A 77 11.18 -13.25 -17.84
N VAL A 78 11.56 -12.71 -16.70
CA VAL A 78 10.88 -12.99 -15.41
C VAL A 78 9.96 -11.84 -15.04
N VAL A 79 8.72 -12.17 -14.73
CA VAL A 79 7.72 -11.21 -14.23
C VAL A 79 7.31 -11.60 -12.81
N LEU A 80 7.61 -10.72 -11.86
CA LEU A 80 7.22 -10.89 -10.46
C LEU A 80 5.70 -10.70 -10.31
N ALA A 81 5.06 -11.68 -9.69
CA ALA A 81 3.61 -11.74 -9.56
C ALA A 81 3.12 -11.86 -8.09
N PHE A 82 3.94 -11.43 -7.14
CA PHE A 82 3.58 -11.35 -5.72
C PHE A 82 4.34 -10.23 -5.02
N ALA A 83 3.86 -9.84 -3.85
CA ALA A 83 4.41 -8.75 -3.07
C ALA A 83 5.20 -9.26 -1.85
N SER A 84 6.28 -8.58 -1.48
CA SER A 84 7.07 -8.92 -0.29
C SER A 84 7.87 -7.74 0.26
N GLN A 85 8.03 -7.72 1.58
CA GLN A 85 8.99 -6.90 2.33
C GLN A 85 10.07 -7.74 3.02
N ARG A 86 10.02 -9.07 2.87
CA ARG A 86 10.96 -9.98 3.51
C ARG A 86 12.36 -9.82 2.93
N PRO A 87 13.39 -9.55 3.77
CA PRO A 87 14.75 -9.24 3.29
C PRO A 87 15.33 -10.31 2.38
N GLU A 88 15.07 -11.59 2.68
CA GLU A 88 15.56 -12.73 1.87
C GLU A 88 14.92 -12.76 0.49
N LEU A 89 13.63 -12.38 0.36
CA LEU A 89 12.96 -12.32 -0.94
C LEU A 89 13.41 -11.09 -1.74
N LEU A 90 13.58 -9.93 -1.07
CA LEU A 90 14.13 -8.74 -1.72
C LEU A 90 15.56 -8.98 -2.25
N ALA A 91 16.38 -9.74 -1.51
CA ALA A 91 17.71 -10.17 -1.98
C ALA A 91 17.57 -11.10 -3.18
N ARG A 92 16.63 -12.07 -3.16
CA ARG A 92 16.35 -12.97 -4.26
C ARG A 92 15.88 -12.25 -5.52
N PHE A 93 14.99 -11.25 -5.39
CA PHE A 93 14.57 -10.41 -6.53
C PHE A 93 15.77 -9.68 -7.15
N SER A 94 16.68 -9.17 -6.32
CA SER A 94 17.91 -8.51 -6.77
C SER A 94 18.87 -9.47 -7.50
N GLU A 95 18.94 -10.73 -7.07
CA GLU A 95 19.72 -11.79 -7.74
C GLU A 95 19.12 -12.13 -9.10
N LEU A 96 17.80 -12.39 -9.17
CA LEU A 96 17.11 -12.69 -10.42
C LEU A 96 17.25 -11.55 -11.44
N ARG A 97 17.13 -10.30 -10.98
CA ARG A 97 17.28 -9.11 -11.82
C ARG A 97 18.69 -8.97 -12.41
N ARG A 98 19.73 -9.49 -11.76
CA ARG A 98 21.09 -9.51 -12.31
C ARG A 98 21.28 -10.55 -13.40
N ARG A 99 20.47 -11.63 -13.35
CA ARG A 99 20.61 -12.78 -14.25
C ARG A 99 19.67 -12.68 -15.44
N PHE A 100 18.47 -12.17 -15.25
CA PHE A 100 17.41 -12.13 -16.26
C PHE A 100 16.85 -10.71 -16.40
N PRO A 101 16.30 -10.34 -17.58
CA PRO A 101 15.31 -9.27 -17.64
C PRO A 101 14.18 -9.56 -16.64
N PHE A 102 14.03 -8.67 -15.66
CA PHE A 102 13.16 -8.87 -14.51
C PHE A 102 12.26 -7.66 -14.35
N PHE A 103 10.96 -7.89 -14.39
CA PHE A 103 9.95 -6.86 -14.26
C PHE A 103 8.98 -7.18 -13.13
N ALA A 104 8.50 -6.16 -12.45
CA ALA A 104 7.39 -6.20 -11.51
C ALA A 104 6.31 -5.21 -11.97
N PRO A 105 5.51 -5.55 -13.00
CA PRO A 105 4.46 -4.66 -13.48
C PRO A 105 3.47 -4.35 -12.35
N ASP A 106 3.10 -3.08 -12.22
CA ASP A 106 2.18 -2.66 -11.17
C ASP A 106 0.73 -3.00 -11.56
N VAL A 107 0.08 -3.77 -10.71
CA VAL A 107 -1.36 -4.02 -10.78
C VAL A 107 -1.99 -3.48 -9.50
N PRO A 108 -3.07 -2.69 -9.57
CA PRO A 108 -3.61 -2.03 -8.39
C PRO A 108 -4.11 -3.06 -7.36
N VAL A 109 -3.97 -2.72 -6.09
CA VAL A 109 -4.55 -3.51 -5.00
C VAL A 109 -6.06 -3.47 -5.10
N CYS A 110 -6.62 -2.27 -5.32
CA CYS A 110 -8.04 -1.99 -5.47
C CYS A 110 -8.32 -1.14 -6.72
N GLY A 111 -9.55 -1.15 -7.17
CA GLY A 111 -9.97 -0.41 -8.36
C GLY A 111 -9.73 -1.18 -9.65
N GLU A 112 -9.92 -0.50 -10.76
CA GLU A 112 -9.82 -1.04 -12.10
C GLU A 112 -8.73 -0.33 -12.91
N GLY A 113 -8.38 -0.92 -14.05
CA GLY A 113 -7.38 -0.37 -14.96
C GLY A 113 -5.94 -0.57 -14.49
N LEU A 114 -5.02 -0.11 -15.29
CA LEU A 114 -3.58 -0.20 -15.05
C LEU A 114 -2.97 1.20 -15.10
N PHE A 115 -1.93 1.42 -14.30
CA PHE A 115 -1.11 2.62 -14.40
C PHE A 115 -0.16 2.47 -15.60
N ASP A 116 -0.71 2.57 -16.79
CA ASP A 116 0.02 2.52 -18.05
C ASP A 116 0.35 3.93 -18.56
N ARG A 117 1.02 3.99 -19.71
CA ARG A 117 1.38 5.24 -20.36
C ARG A 117 0.16 6.11 -20.72
N SER A 118 -0.95 5.50 -21.10
CA SER A 118 -2.18 6.23 -21.44
C SER A 118 -2.79 6.87 -20.20
N TYR A 119 -2.84 6.11 -19.11
CA TYR A 119 -3.30 6.60 -17.81
C TYR A 119 -2.41 7.76 -17.31
N ALA A 120 -1.09 7.58 -17.32
CA ALA A 120 -0.16 8.60 -16.87
C ALA A 120 -0.22 9.90 -17.70
N ARG A 121 -0.47 9.79 -19.02
CA ARG A 121 -0.70 10.96 -19.89
C ARG A 121 -2.02 11.66 -19.58
N ALA A 122 -3.09 10.92 -19.37
CA ALA A 122 -4.40 11.46 -19.04
C ALA A 122 -4.38 12.25 -17.72
N HIS A 123 -3.60 11.78 -16.73
CA HIS A 123 -3.48 12.38 -15.40
C HIS A 123 -2.20 13.19 -15.20
N ARG A 124 -1.59 13.66 -16.31
CA ARG A 124 -0.32 14.37 -16.23
C ARG A 124 -0.39 15.63 -15.37
N ALA A 125 -1.45 16.42 -15.52
CA ALA A 125 -1.61 17.68 -14.79
C ALA A 125 -1.74 17.44 -13.28
N GLU A 126 -2.52 16.41 -12.87
CA GLU A 126 -2.68 16.04 -11.48
C GLU A 126 -1.38 15.47 -10.87
N LEU A 127 -0.64 14.66 -11.64
CA LEU A 127 0.66 14.14 -11.22
C LEU A 127 1.68 15.27 -11.02
N GLU A 128 1.75 16.25 -11.94
CA GLU A 128 2.63 17.40 -11.83
C GLU A 128 2.22 18.33 -10.67
N ALA A 129 0.92 18.52 -10.45
CA ALA A 129 0.39 19.31 -9.34
C ALA A 129 0.73 18.63 -7.99
N ALA A 130 0.43 17.34 -7.83
CA ALA A 130 0.75 16.59 -6.60
C ALA A 130 2.26 16.59 -6.31
N TYR A 131 3.10 16.39 -7.33
CA TYR A 131 4.56 16.48 -7.18
C TYR A 131 5.02 17.84 -6.64
N SER A 132 4.40 18.93 -7.08
CA SER A 132 4.77 20.30 -6.67
C SER A 132 4.42 20.60 -5.21
N LEU A 133 3.42 19.89 -4.64
CA LEU A 133 2.99 20.03 -3.24
C LEU A 133 3.94 19.37 -2.23
N LEU A 134 4.81 18.47 -2.69
CA LEU A 134 5.68 17.72 -1.80
C LEU A 134 6.76 18.61 -1.18
N ALA A 135 6.91 18.52 0.15
CA ALA A 135 7.68 19.48 0.94
C ALA A 135 9.20 19.34 0.78
N ASP A 136 9.72 18.14 0.52
CA ASP A 136 11.16 17.89 0.47
C ASP A 136 11.66 17.15 -0.77
N GLY A 137 12.97 17.14 -0.96
CA GLY A 137 13.62 16.49 -2.10
C GLY A 137 13.47 14.97 -2.09
N GLN A 138 13.41 14.34 -0.92
CA GLN A 138 13.21 12.89 -0.78
C GLN A 138 11.80 12.50 -1.24
N SER A 139 10.77 13.23 -0.81
CA SER A 139 9.39 13.01 -1.24
C SER A 139 9.24 13.12 -2.76
N ARG A 140 9.85 14.14 -3.35
CA ARG A 140 9.86 14.32 -4.81
C ARG A 140 10.59 13.19 -5.54
N ARG A 141 11.65 12.66 -4.95
CA ARG A 141 12.35 11.48 -5.48
C ARG A 141 11.45 10.25 -5.41
N VAL A 142 10.85 9.97 -4.24
CA VAL A 142 9.93 8.84 -4.05
C VAL A 142 8.77 8.92 -5.04
N PHE A 143 8.14 10.08 -5.19
CA PHE A 143 7.04 10.27 -6.14
C PHE A 143 7.45 9.94 -7.57
N ARG A 144 8.55 10.54 -8.05
CA ARG A 144 9.06 10.32 -9.40
C ARG A 144 9.44 8.84 -9.63
N ASP A 145 10.11 8.24 -8.67
CA ASP A 145 10.61 6.87 -8.80
C ASP A 145 9.46 5.85 -8.66
N THR A 146 8.42 6.14 -7.88
CA THR A 146 7.17 5.36 -7.84
C THR A 146 6.41 5.44 -9.17
N VAL A 147 6.26 6.62 -9.76
CA VAL A 147 5.65 6.76 -11.11
C VAL A 147 6.48 6.01 -12.15
N ALA A 148 7.82 6.09 -12.09
CA ALA A 148 8.69 5.35 -12.98
C ALA A 148 8.55 3.83 -12.80
N PHE A 149 8.46 3.35 -11.56
CA PHE A 149 8.19 1.95 -11.26
C PHE A 149 6.86 1.47 -11.85
N LYS A 150 5.77 2.22 -11.61
CA LYS A 150 4.44 1.88 -12.13
C LYS A 150 4.44 1.77 -13.67
N LEU A 151 5.18 2.63 -14.35
CA LEU A 151 5.29 2.62 -15.80
C LEU A 151 6.21 1.52 -16.35
N PHE A 152 7.34 1.24 -15.69
CA PHE A 152 8.39 0.41 -16.27
C PHE A 152 8.63 -0.91 -15.55
N GLY A 153 8.02 -1.12 -14.37
CA GLY A 153 8.16 -2.37 -13.60
C GLY A 153 9.59 -2.63 -13.10
N ASP A 154 10.48 -1.62 -13.10
CA ASP A 154 11.86 -1.76 -12.63
C ASP A 154 11.95 -1.58 -11.11
N ILE A 155 12.13 -2.66 -10.37
CA ILE A 155 12.31 -2.62 -8.91
C ILE A 155 13.54 -1.85 -8.46
N GLY A 156 14.52 -1.65 -9.33
CA GLY A 156 15.74 -0.90 -9.00
C GLY A 156 15.48 0.57 -8.70
N VAL A 157 14.41 1.16 -9.27
CA VAL A 157 14.05 2.55 -8.98
C VAL A 157 13.45 2.68 -7.58
N LEU A 158 12.65 1.72 -7.14
CA LEU A 158 12.11 1.69 -5.77
C LEU A 158 13.23 1.57 -4.74
N ARG A 159 14.15 0.63 -4.96
CA ARG A 159 15.29 0.40 -4.06
C ARG A 159 16.14 1.66 -3.85
N ARG A 160 16.23 2.54 -4.83
CA ARG A 160 17.00 3.80 -4.72
C ARG A 160 16.28 4.90 -3.94
N CYS A 161 14.98 4.81 -3.75
CA CYS A 161 14.19 5.80 -3.02
C CYS A 161 13.64 5.30 -1.69
N GLU A 162 13.97 4.06 -1.29
CA GLU A 162 13.62 3.52 0.03
C GLU A 162 14.11 4.42 1.16
N SER A 163 13.27 4.55 2.18
CA SER A 163 13.60 5.23 3.45
C SER A 163 13.29 4.30 4.63
N PRO A 164 14.15 4.28 5.66
CA PRO A 164 13.82 3.63 6.92
C PRO A 164 12.59 4.29 7.56
N LYS A 165 11.75 3.53 8.25
CA LYS A 165 10.58 4.08 8.96
C LYS A 165 11.00 5.07 10.05
N ASP A 166 12.12 4.86 10.73
CA ASP A 166 12.62 5.75 11.75
C ASP A 166 12.85 7.19 11.27
N GLU A 167 13.22 7.36 9.99
CA GLU A 167 13.40 8.71 9.41
C GLU A 167 12.09 9.52 9.46
N ILE A 168 10.98 8.90 9.03
CA ILE A 168 9.70 9.62 9.01
C ILE A 168 9.12 9.78 10.41
N PHE A 169 9.34 8.83 11.31
CA PHE A 169 8.98 8.99 12.72
C PHE A 169 9.77 10.11 13.40
N GLY A 170 11.02 10.33 13.00
CA GLY A 170 11.78 11.51 13.41
C GLY A 170 11.13 12.82 12.95
N LEU A 171 10.52 12.86 11.77
CA LEU A 171 9.79 14.02 11.25
C LEU A 171 8.41 14.18 11.91
N LEU A 172 7.66 13.08 12.06
CA LEU A 172 6.37 13.08 12.76
C LEU A 172 6.51 13.39 14.25
N ALA A 173 7.65 13.05 14.85
CA ALA A 173 8.00 13.26 16.25
C ALA A 173 6.82 12.95 17.21
N PRO A 174 6.29 11.70 17.21
CA PRO A 174 5.20 11.37 18.10
C PRO A 174 5.69 11.41 19.57
N GLY A 175 4.88 12.02 20.44
CA GLY A 175 5.15 12.13 21.87
C GLY A 175 4.42 11.08 22.70
N GLY A 176 4.75 11.02 24.00
CA GLY A 176 4.07 10.10 24.93
C GLY A 176 2.63 10.48 25.29
N GLY A 177 2.10 11.58 24.75
CA GLY A 177 0.72 12.04 24.93
C GLY A 177 -0.12 11.99 23.63
N GLU A 178 0.19 11.09 22.70
CA GLU A 178 -0.58 10.96 21.48
C GLU A 178 -2.00 10.42 21.74
N ASP A 179 -2.96 11.05 21.08
CA ASP A 179 -4.32 10.53 20.86
C ASP A 179 -4.33 9.95 19.45
N PHE A 180 -4.15 8.64 19.37
CA PHE A 180 -3.91 7.93 18.12
C PHE A 180 -5.18 7.29 17.57
N ALA A 181 -5.49 7.58 16.31
CA ALA A 181 -6.52 6.87 15.56
C ALA A 181 -5.87 5.98 14.49
N ASP A 182 -6.17 4.68 14.52
CA ASP A 182 -5.62 3.67 13.62
C ASP A 182 -6.73 3.06 12.76
N PHE A 183 -6.75 3.38 11.48
CA PHE A 183 -7.69 2.84 10.52
C PHE A 183 -7.06 1.66 9.77
N GLY A 184 -7.64 0.46 9.94
CA GLY A 184 -7.06 -0.80 9.49
C GLY A 184 -6.00 -1.27 10.47
N ALA A 185 -6.37 -1.39 11.75
CA ALA A 185 -5.45 -1.73 12.83
C ALA A 185 -4.99 -3.19 12.82
N TYR A 186 -5.57 -4.04 11.95
CA TYR A 186 -5.22 -5.44 11.73
C TYR A 186 -5.07 -6.23 13.05
N ASN A 187 -3.86 -6.48 13.49
CA ASN A 187 -3.54 -7.18 14.74
C ASN A 187 -2.80 -6.29 15.74
N GLY A 188 -2.83 -4.96 15.54
CA GLY A 188 -2.14 -3.97 16.37
C GLY A 188 -0.67 -3.75 16.00
N ASP A 189 -0.25 -4.10 14.78
CA ASP A 189 1.13 -3.89 14.34
C ASP A 189 1.52 -2.41 14.28
N THR A 190 0.64 -1.54 13.80
CA THR A 190 0.86 -0.08 13.79
C THR A 190 0.86 0.51 15.21
N ILE A 191 0.04 -0.03 16.10
CA ILE A 191 0.05 0.37 17.51
C ILE A 191 1.40 0.01 18.14
N ARG A 192 1.94 -1.18 17.86
CA ARG A 192 3.29 -1.57 18.33
C ARG A 192 4.37 -0.63 17.81
N GLU A 193 4.27 -0.23 16.53
CA GLU A 193 5.18 0.73 15.92
C GLU A 193 5.11 2.09 16.62
N LEU A 194 3.91 2.63 16.86
CA LEU A 194 3.73 3.86 17.63
C LEU A 194 4.36 3.75 19.01
N LEU A 195 4.08 2.68 19.77
CA LEU A 195 4.60 2.46 21.12
C LEU A 195 6.13 2.37 21.14
N HIS A 196 6.74 1.80 20.11
CA HIS A 196 8.19 1.80 19.98
C HIS A 196 8.76 3.23 19.96
N HIS A 197 8.15 4.14 19.18
CA HIS A 197 8.60 5.51 19.02
C HIS A 197 8.21 6.45 20.17
N THR A 198 7.19 6.11 20.96
CA THR A 198 6.73 6.90 22.12
C THR A 198 7.23 6.39 23.46
N GLY A 199 8.09 5.36 23.45
CA GLY A 199 8.57 4.73 24.68
C GLY A 199 7.45 4.02 25.46
N GLY A 200 6.47 3.45 24.76
CA GLY A 200 5.34 2.71 25.32
C GLY A 200 4.22 3.58 25.89
N ARG A 201 4.23 4.89 25.65
CA ARG A 201 3.28 5.87 26.21
C ARG A 201 2.33 6.42 25.14
N PHE A 202 1.08 6.69 25.53
CA PHE A 202 0.03 7.35 24.74
C PHE A 202 -1.04 7.89 25.69
N SER A 203 -1.90 8.78 25.22
CA SER A 203 -3.11 9.23 25.96
C SER A 203 -4.30 8.36 25.61
N SER A 204 -4.61 8.24 24.33
CA SER A 204 -5.70 7.39 23.85
C SER A 204 -5.35 6.67 22.55
N ILE A 205 -6.01 5.53 22.33
CA ILE A 205 -5.97 4.77 21.08
C ILE A 205 -7.40 4.44 20.66
N THR A 206 -7.79 4.84 19.43
CA THR A 206 -9.05 4.46 18.79
C THR A 206 -8.72 3.65 17.53
N ALA A 207 -8.99 2.35 17.53
CA ALA A 207 -8.53 1.43 16.50
C ALA A 207 -9.71 0.77 15.76
N PHE A 208 -9.76 0.93 14.43
CA PHE A 208 -10.80 0.38 13.56
C PHE A 208 -10.29 -0.86 12.85
N GLU A 209 -11.03 -1.96 12.94
CA GLU A 209 -10.74 -3.21 12.23
C GLU A 209 -12.05 -3.93 11.87
N PRO A 210 -12.41 -4.01 10.58
CA PRO A 210 -13.68 -4.61 10.16
C PRO A 210 -13.64 -6.14 10.09
N ASP A 211 -12.47 -6.77 9.90
CA ASP A 211 -12.37 -8.23 9.85
C ASP A 211 -12.44 -8.83 11.25
N CYS A 212 -13.42 -9.67 11.49
CA CYS A 212 -13.68 -10.24 12.81
C CYS A 212 -12.54 -11.14 13.35
N ARG A 213 -11.72 -11.74 12.49
CA ARG A 213 -10.57 -12.56 12.90
C ARG A 213 -9.39 -11.68 13.32
N ASN A 214 -9.15 -10.62 12.55
CA ASN A 214 -8.13 -9.64 12.87
C ASN A 214 -8.52 -8.85 14.12
N PHE A 215 -9.78 -8.43 14.22
CA PHE A 215 -10.30 -7.75 15.40
C PHE A 215 -10.11 -8.58 16.69
N LYS A 216 -10.32 -9.89 16.66
CA LYS A 216 -10.05 -10.75 17.81
C LYS A 216 -8.57 -10.73 18.22
N LYS A 217 -7.65 -10.69 17.26
CA LYS A 217 -6.21 -10.60 17.54
C LYS A 217 -5.86 -9.23 18.10
N LEU A 218 -6.43 -8.16 17.54
CA LEU A 218 -6.29 -6.80 18.03
C LEU A 218 -6.79 -6.66 19.47
N ALA A 219 -7.97 -7.21 19.78
CA ALA A 219 -8.55 -7.17 21.12
C ALA A 219 -7.69 -7.95 22.14
N ALA A 220 -7.18 -9.13 21.76
CA ALA A 220 -6.26 -9.87 22.61
C ALA A 220 -4.95 -9.10 22.87
N TYR A 221 -4.38 -8.49 21.81
CA TYR A 221 -3.20 -7.65 21.96
C TYR A 221 -3.45 -6.45 22.88
N ALA A 222 -4.58 -5.76 22.73
CA ALA A 222 -4.93 -4.62 23.55
C ALA A 222 -5.08 -5.00 25.02
N GLN A 223 -5.78 -6.12 25.29
CA GLN A 223 -5.92 -6.64 26.65
C GLN A 223 -4.57 -7.00 27.29
N GLU A 224 -3.70 -7.66 26.56
CA GLU A 224 -2.41 -8.13 27.10
C GLU A 224 -1.39 -7.00 27.29
N HIS A 225 -1.37 -6.01 26.40
CA HIS A 225 -0.27 -5.05 26.31
C HIS A 225 -0.64 -3.59 26.58
N LEU A 226 -1.92 -3.21 26.49
CA LEU A 226 -2.35 -1.81 26.59
C LEU A 226 -3.20 -1.52 27.83
N GLU A 227 -3.73 -2.53 28.51
CA GLU A 227 -4.59 -2.36 29.67
C GLU A 227 -3.89 -1.52 30.76
N GLY A 228 -4.60 -0.49 31.29
CA GLY A 228 -4.08 0.39 32.31
C GLY A 228 -3.06 1.44 31.88
N LYS A 229 -2.73 1.54 30.57
CA LYS A 229 -1.73 2.48 30.04
C LYS A 229 -2.34 3.77 29.45
N GLY A 230 -3.63 3.79 29.15
CA GLY A 230 -4.35 4.89 28.55
C GLY A 230 -5.77 4.49 28.17
N GLU A 231 -6.49 5.40 27.54
CA GLU A 231 -7.84 5.12 27.03
C GLU A 231 -7.75 4.30 25.73
N ILE A 232 -8.57 3.23 25.62
CA ILE A 232 -8.55 2.36 24.45
C ILE A 232 -9.98 2.12 23.98
N GLU A 233 -10.25 2.41 22.72
CA GLU A 233 -11.50 2.10 22.06
C GLU A 233 -11.25 1.27 20.80
N LEU A 234 -11.73 0.05 20.78
CA LEU A 234 -11.66 -0.84 19.62
C LEU A 234 -13.01 -0.82 18.89
N VAL A 235 -12.98 -0.45 17.63
CA VAL A 235 -14.16 -0.28 16.79
C VAL A 235 -14.24 -1.43 15.77
N PRO A 236 -15.21 -2.37 15.92
CA PRO A 236 -15.37 -3.50 14.99
C PRO A 236 -16.08 -3.04 13.69
N ALA A 237 -15.49 -2.08 13.01
CA ALA A 237 -16.03 -1.45 11.81
C ALA A 237 -14.88 -0.98 10.89
N GLY A 238 -15.17 -0.82 9.61
CA GLY A 238 -14.30 -0.11 8.69
C GLY A 238 -14.43 1.40 8.86
N ALA A 239 -13.36 2.15 8.52
CA ALA A 239 -13.41 3.60 8.49
C ALA A 239 -14.03 4.09 7.17
N TRP A 240 -14.95 5.07 7.27
CA TRP A 240 -15.70 5.58 6.13
C TRP A 240 -16.10 7.06 6.32
N SER A 241 -16.71 7.65 5.29
CA SER A 241 -17.15 9.04 5.31
C SER A 241 -18.34 9.32 6.26
N HIS A 242 -19.14 8.32 6.57
CA HIS A 242 -20.31 8.39 7.47
C HIS A 242 -20.66 6.98 7.98
N ASP A 243 -21.46 6.94 9.01
CA ASP A 243 -21.92 5.68 9.59
C ASP A 243 -22.90 4.99 8.63
N THR A 244 -22.56 3.78 8.20
CA THR A 244 -23.34 3.00 7.24
C THR A 244 -22.96 1.53 7.29
N GLN A 245 -23.53 0.73 6.39
CA GLN A 245 -23.11 -0.64 6.15
C GLN A 245 -22.74 -0.80 4.67
N VAL A 246 -21.63 -1.46 4.41
CA VAL A 246 -21.21 -1.79 3.06
C VAL A 246 -20.89 -3.28 2.96
N ARG A 247 -21.00 -3.82 1.76
CA ARG A 247 -20.56 -5.19 1.51
C ARG A 247 -19.05 -5.23 1.41
N PHE A 248 -18.46 -6.07 2.24
CA PHE A 248 -17.03 -6.20 2.38
C PHE A 248 -16.60 -7.62 2.05
N SER A 249 -15.74 -7.77 1.07
CA SER A 249 -15.20 -9.08 0.71
C SER A 249 -14.00 -9.38 1.61
N ALA A 250 -14.20 -10.26 2.58
CA ALA A 250 -13.11 -10.84 3.38
C ALA A 250 -12.51 -12.05 2.65
N LYS A 251 -11.68 -11.83 1.65
CA LYS A 251 -10.73 -12.86 1.23
C LYS A 251 -9.63 -12.88 2.28
N ALA A 252 -9.43 -14.05 2.92
CA ALA A 252 -8.54 -14.22 4.08
C ALA A 252 -7.18 -13.52 3.89
N GLY A 253 -6.79 -12.64 4.85
CA GLY A 253 -5.53 -11.91 4.87
C GLY A 253 -5.68 -10.40 4.63
N ARG A 254 -4.62 -9.76 4.13
CA ARG A 254 -4.52 -8.31 3.86
C ARG A 254 -5.37 -7.81 2.66
N ASN A 255 -6.15 -8.67 2.00
CA ASN A 255 -6.92 -8.35 0.79
C ASN A 255 -8.42 -8.15 1.06
N SER A 256 -8.80 -7.72 2.25
CA SER A 256 -10.18 -7.42 2.61
C SER A 256 -10.56 -6.02 2.11
N ARG A 257 -11.53 -5.90 1.20
CA ARG A 257 -11.92 -4.62 0.58
C ARG A 257 -13.42 -4.46 0.44
N VAL A 258 -13.89 -3.23 0.30
CA VAL A 258 -15.26 -2.91 -0.12
C VAL A 258 -15.52 -3.49 -1.51
N SER A 259 -16.57 -4.32 -1.65
CA SER A 259 -16.93 -4.94 -2.92
C SER A 259 -18.46 -5.09 -3.02
N GLY A 260 -18.98 -5.23 -4.24
CA GLY A 260 -20.41 -5.54 -4.46
C GLY A 260 -20.84 -6.91 -3.94
N GLU A 261 -19.88 -7.82 -3.65
CA GLU A 261 -20.09 -9.15 -3.10
C GLU A 261 -19.36 -9.25 -1.76
N GLY A 262 -19.97 -9.89 -0.75
CA GLY A 262 -19.36 -10.09 0.56
C GLY A 262 -20.36 -9.95 1.71
N ARG A 263 -19.82 -9.94 2.93
CA ARG A 263 -20.61 -9.76 4.15
C ARG A 263 -20.89 -8.27 4.36
N GLU A 264 -22.11 -7.94 4.77
CA GLU A 264 -22.42 -6.61 5.31
C GLU A 264 -21.54 -6.33 6.52
N THR A 265 -20.83 -5.21 6.46
CA THR A 265 -19.84 -4.82 7.45
C THR A 265 -20.16 -3.39 7.88
N PRO A 266 -20.23 -3.12 9.20
CA PRO A 266 -20.45 -1.78 9.68
C PRO A 266 -19.27 -0.88 9.31
N MET A 267 -19.58 0.33 8.90
CA MET A 267 -18.64 1.40 8.60
C MET A 267 -18.93 2.59 9.48
N ARG A 268 -17.90 3.21 10.03
CA ARG A 268 -18.02 4.35 10.92
C ARG A 268 -17.11 5.49 10.48
N SER A 269 -17.54 6.71 10.68
CA SER A 269 -16.69 7.88 10.54
C SER A 269 -15.88 8.14 11.82
N LEU A 270 -14.68 8.71 11.71
CA LEU A 270 -13.91 9.10 12.89
C LEU A 270 -14.66 10.14 13.72
N ASP A 271 -15.26 11.12 13.03
CA ASP A 271 -16.00 12.19 13.68
C ASP A 271 -17.17 11.68 14.52
N SER A 272 -17.86 10.60 14.08
CA SER A 272 -18.95 10.00 14.87
C SER A 272 -18.44 9.22 16.09
N VAL A 273 -17.27 8.56 15.94
CA VAL A 273 -16.70 7.77 17.04
C VAL A 273 -16.04 8.66 18.08
N LEU A 274 -15.22 9.61 17.65
CA LEU A 274 -14.53 10.50 18.59
C LEU A 274 -15.46 11.57 19.21
N GLY A 275 -16.50 12.02 18.48
CA GLY A 275 -17.24 13.19 18.88
C GLY A 275 -16.34 14.41 18.96
N TRP A 276 -16.09 14.90 20.18
CA TRP A 276 -15.21 16.05 20.42
C TRP A 276 -13.86 15.69 21.02
N ARG A 277 -13.55 14.39 21.16
CA ARG A 277 -12.26 13.92 21.68
C ARG A 277 -11.13 14.28 20.71
N ARG A 278 -9.98 14.56 21.28
CA ARG A 278 -8.79 14.93 20.51
C ARG A 278 -8.29 13.75 19.68
N CYS A 279 -7.75 14.05 18.52
CA CYS A 279 -6.88 13.16 17.75
C CYS A 279 -5.63 13.97 17.40
N SER A 280 -4.47 13.45 17.71
CA SER A 280 -3.17 14.06 17.41
C SER A 280 -2.36 13.32 16.35
N PHE A 281 -2.71 12.05 16.10
CA PHE A 281 -2.10 11.25 15.06
C PHE A 281 -3.14 10.30 14.46
N LEU A 282 -3.30 10.34 13.14
CA LEU A 282 -4.20 9.52 12.36
C LEU A 282 -3.41 8.68 11.35
N LYS A 283 -3.56 7.36 11.41
CA LYS A 283 -3.03 6.44 10.41
C LYS A 283 -4.18 5.84 9.59
N LEU A 284 -4.01 5.76 8.28
CA LEU A 284 -4.96 5.18 7.33
C LEU A 284 -4.27 4.14 6.45
N ASP A 285 -4.76 2.91 6.55
CA ASP A 285 -4.42 1.79 5.67
C ASP A 285 -5.66 0.91 5.53
N VAL A 286 -6.59 1.35 4.66
CA VAL A 286 -7.98 0.88 4.60
C VAL A 286 -8.35 0.30 3.24
N GLU A 287 -7.35 -0.23 2.55
CA GLU A 287 -7.52 -1.04 1.35
C GLU A 287 -8.33 -0.32 0.25
N GLY A 288 -8.00 0.96 0.00
CA GLY A 288 -8.56 1.80 -1.05
C GLY A 288 -9.78 2.65 -0.64
N ALA A 289 -10.05 2.78 0.66
CA ALA A 289 -11.08 3.68 1.21
C ALA A 289 -10.48 4.93 1.89
N GLU A 290 -9.21 5.24 1.65
CA GLU A 290 -8.47 6.32 2.32
C GLU A 290 -9.16 7.67 2.16
N ARG A 291 -9.61 8.01 0.95
CA ARG A 291 -10.33 9.25 0.70
C ARG A 291 -11.64 9.35 1.50
N GLN A 292 -12.44 8.29 1.49
CA GLN A 292 -13.69 8.23 2.26
C GLN A 292 -13.44 8.33 3.76
N ALA A 293 -12.37 7.69 4.24
CA ALA A 293 -11.98 7.75 5.65
C ALA A 293 -11.52 9.16 6.06
N LEU A 294 -10.78 9.86 5.21
CA LEU A 294 -10.41 11.27 5.41
C LEU A 294 -11.65 12.20 5.41
N GLU A 295 -12.63 11.94 4.54
CA GLU A 295 -13.90 12.67 4.52
C GLU A 295 -14.67 12.47 5.84
N GLY A 296 -14.66 11.27 6.42
CA GLY A 296 -15.27 10.93 7.70
C GLY A 296 -14.51 11.43 8.93
N ALA A 297 -13.32 11.99 8.73
CA ALA A 297 -12.51 12.62 9.75
C ALA A 297 -12.47 14.16 9.62
N ARG A 298 -13.32 14.75 8.79
CA ARG A 298 -13.25 16.16 8.40
C ARG A 298 -13.28 17.13 9.58
N ALA A 299 -14.19 16.95 10.54
CA ALA A 299 -14.28 17.81 11.71
C ALA A 299 -13.05 17.65 12.61
N THR A 300 -12.59 16.42 12.82
CA THR A 300 -11.37 16.08 13.56
C THR A 300 -10.14 16.73 12.93
N LEU A 301 -9.96 16.56 11.61
CA LEU A 301 -8.82 17.13 10.86
C LEU A 301 -8.82 18.66 10.91
N THR A 302 -9.98 19.29 10.75
CA THR A 302 -10.13 20.76 10.80
C THR A 302 -9.84 21.33 12.17
N ARG A 303 -10.23 20.61 13.23
CA ARG A 303 -10.10 21.11 14.61
C ARG A 303 -8.72 20.86 15.21
N PHE A 304 -8.17 19.69 14.99
CA PHE A 304 -6.98 19.24 15.74
C PHE A 304 -5.71 19.16 14.90
N HIS A 305 -5.82 19.22 13.56
CA HIS A 305 -4.67 19.11 12.66
C HIS A 305 -3.73 17.93 13.02
N PRO A 306 -4.25 16.71 13.15
CA PRO A 306 -3.43 15.57 13.55
C PRO A 306 -2.36 15.29 12.52
N LYS A 307 -1.22 14.78 12.95
CA LYS A 307 -0.26 14.14 12.05
C LYS A 307 -0.97 13.03 11.27
N ILE A 308 -0.68 12.90 9.99
CA ILE A 308 -1.30 11.87 9.15
C ILE A 308 -0.23 10.93 8.60
N ASN A 309 -0.52 9.63 8.63
CA ASN A 309 0.14 8.58 7.87
C ASN A 309 -0.92 7.86 7.04
N CYS A 310 -0.89 8.02 5.72
CA CYS A 310 -1.91 7.51 4.82
C CYS A 310 -1.29 6.65 3.72
N ALA A 311 -1.75 5.41 3.58
CA ALA A 311 -1.37 4.55 2.47
C ALA A 311 -1.74 5.22 1.12
N ALA A 312 -0.79 5.29 0.19
CA ALA A 312 -0.97 5.95 -1.11
C ALA A 312 -0.66 5.00 -2.28
N TYR A 313 -1.00 3.71 -2.12
CA TYR A 313 -0.62 2.65 -3.07
C TYR A 313 -1.75 1.68 -3.44
N HIS A 314 -2.92 1.79 -2.83
CA HIS A 314 -4.00 0.82 -3.07
C HIS A 314 -4.64 1.01 -4.43
N ARG A 315 -4.84 2.26 -4.85
CA ARG A 315 -5.42 2.63 -6.14
C ARG A 315 -4.38 3.32 -7.03
N ASN A 316 -4.64 3.32 -8.31
CA ASN A 316 -3.77 4.02 -9.26
C ASN A 316 -3.69 5.52 -9.00
N GLU A 317 -4.81 6.13 -8.60
CA GLU A 317 -4.96 7.56 -8.34
C GLU A 317 -4.44 8.02 -6.98
N ASP A 318 -4.27 7.12 -5.98
CA ASP A 318 -3.92 7.51 -4.61
C ASP A 318 -2.66 8.37 -4.54
N LEU A 319 -1.67 8.05 -5.36
CA LEU A 319 -0.39 8.76 -5.39
C LEU A 319 -0.53 10.26 -5.68
N PHE A 320 -1.55 10.68 -6.42
CA PHE A 320 -1.78 12.10 -6.75
C PHE A 320 -3.10 12.63 -6.16
N ALA A 321 -4.15 11.81 -6.11
CA ALA A 321 -5.45 12.28 -5.63
C ALA A 321 -5.47 12.58 -4.13
N LEU A 322 -4.76 11.77 -3.30
CA LEU A 322 -4.70 12.00 -1.86
C LEU A 322 -3.91 13.27 -1.49
N PRO A 323 -2.72 13.55 -2.04
CA PRO A 323 -2.04 14.82 -1.83
C PRO A 323 -2.87 16.03 -2.25
N LEU A 324 -3.52 15.98 -3.42
CA LEU A 324 -4.37 17.06 -3.90
C LEU A 324 -5.57 17.26 -2.97
N PHE A 325 -6.23 16.18 -2.56
CA PHE A 325 -7.36 16.24 -1.65
C PHE A 325 -7.01 16.85 -0.29
N LEU A 326 -5.87 16.47 0.30
CA LEU A 326 -5.41 17.05 1.56
C LEU A 326 -5.10 18.55 1.40
N HIS A 327 -4.41 18.92 0.33
CA HIS A 327 -4.06 20.32 0.07
C HIS A 327 -5.30 21.21 -0.16
N GLU A 328 -6.28 20.73 -0.93
CA GLU A 328 -7.51 21.45 -1.23
C GLU A 328 -8.37 21.69 0.01
N ASN A 329 -8.45 20.71 0.91
CA ASN A 329 -9.33 20.78 2.07
C ASN A 329 -8.66 21.36 3.32
N TRP A 330 -7.35 21.20 3.47
CA TRP A 330 -6.57 21.68 4.60
C TRP A 330 -5.28 22.36 4.10
N PRO A 331 -5.38 23.54 3.48
CA PRO A 331 -4.21 24.28 3.03
C PRO A 331 -3.33 24.64 4.24
N GLY A 332 -2.02 24.51 4.07
CA GLY A 332 -1.04 24.76 5.12
C GLY A 332 -0.47 23.49 5.76
N CYS A 333 -0.98 22.30 5.44
CA CYS A 333 -0.27 21.07 5.76
C CYS A 333 0.94 20.88 4.83
N ARG A 334 2.06 20.43 5.40
CA ARG A 334 3.23 19.99 4.65
C ARG A 334 3.11 18.52 4.33
N LEU A 335 3.25 18.18 3.05
CA LEU A 335 3.07 16.83 2.54
C LEU A 335 4.42 16.17 2.26
N TYR A 336 4.60 14.96 2.79
CA TYR A 336 5.78 14.14 2.57
C TYR A 336 5.37 12.79 2.01
N LEU A 337 6.23 12.20 1.18
CA LEU A 337 6.02 10.86 0.64
C LEU A 337 7.25 10.00 0.96
N ARG A 338 7.04 8.82 1.49
CA ARG A 338 8.10 7.83 1.75
C ARG A 338 7.70 6.48 1.20
N HIS A 339 8.69 5.77 0.70
CA HIS A 339 8.57 4.38 0.32
C HIS A 339 9.47 3.56 1.23
N HIS A 340 8.88 2.60 1.93
CA HIS A 340 9.60 1.69 2.80
C HIS A 340 9.95 0.39 2.04
N PRO A 341 10.94 -0.38 2.50
CA PRO A 341 11.38 -1.58 1.78
C PRO A 341 10.24 -2.56 1.50
N TYR A 342 9.68 -2.49 0.32
CA TYR A 342 8.58 -3.33 -0.17
C TYR A 342 8.63 -3.41 -1.71
N VAL A 343 8.36 -4.57 -2.30
CA VAL A 343 8.18 -4.74 -3.74
C VAL A 343 6.86 -5.48 -3.96
N PRO A 344 5.94 -4.98 -4.79
CA PRO A 344 5.97 -3.73 -5.59
C PRO A 344 5.89 -2.46 -4.71
N ALA A 345 5.50 -1.32 -5.24
CA ALA A 345 5.48 -0.03 -4.54
C ALA A 345 4.44 0.09 -3.39
N TRP A 346 4.11 -1.03 -2.73
CA TRP A 346 3.32 -1.05 -1.52
C TRP A 346 4.18 -0.51 -0.36
N ASP A 347 3.52 -0.08 0.71
CA ASP A 347 4.18 0.67 1.78
C ASP A 347 4.80 2.02 1.28
N THR A 348 4.16 2.60 0.23
CA THR A 348 4.40 3.99 -0.19
C THR A 348 3.34 4.85 0.48
N ASN A 349 3.76 5.64 1.48
CA ASN A 349 2.86 6.35 2.37
C ASN A 349 2.98 7.86 2.22
N LEU A 350 1.83 8.53 2.21
CA LEU A 350 1.69 9.99 2.29
C LEU A 350 1.61 10.41 3.75
N TYR A 351 2.43 11.38 4.13
CA TYR A 351 2.45 11.95 5.46
C TYR A 351 2.07 13.43 5.40
N ALA A 352 1.26 13.87 6.34
CA ALA A 352 0.94 15.28 6.48
C ALA A 352 1.22 15.76 7.90
N VAL A 353 1.83 16.95 8.01
CA VAL A 353 2.07 17.65 9.27
C VAL A 353 1.76 19.13 9.09
N TRP A 354 1.34 19.79 10.16
CA TRP A 354 1.06 21.22 10.17
C TRP A 354 2.16 21.97 10.90
N ASP A 355 2.54 23.15 10.37
CA ASP A 355 3.45 24.05 11.06
C ASP A 355 2.74 24.66 12.28
N GLY A 356 3.36 24.51 13.45
CA GLY A 356 2.79 25.03 14.68
C GLY A 356 2.18 23.98 15.60
N GLY A 357 2.58 22.72 15.43
CA GLY A 357 2.32 21.54 16.28
C GLY A 357 1.24 21.71 17.33
N THR A 358 0.37 20.79 17.42
CA THR A 358 -0.75 20.63 18.36
C THR A 358 -0.66 21.52 19.62
N PRO A 359 -1.64 22.40 19.89
CA PRO A 359 -1.71 23.05 21.17
C PRO A 359 -1.87 22.07 22.31
#